data_a38a0573519a810259d9064306d59ad7
#
_entry.id   a38a0573519a810259d9064306d59ad7
#
_cell.length_a   1.000
_cell.length_b   1.000
_cell.length_c   1.000
_cell.angle_alpha   90.00
_cell.angle_beta   90.00
_cell.angle_gamma   90.00
#
_symmetry.space_group_name_H-M   'P 1'
#
loop_
_entity.id
_entity.type
_entity.pdbx_description
1 polymer ?
#
loop_
_entity_poly.entity_id
_entity_poly.type
_entity_poly.pdbx_seq_one_letter_code
_entity_poly.pdbx_strand_id
1 'polypeptide(L)'
;MLEFIRPYLTLPYILLVLFILCVLYNLFTTIHCNHRISKLGYRAPVRTTYLPYGVDMLYRVLKFMLADKNYELWVEMFEKYGKGGFTVEAGTGERVILTAEPENIKALLATQFKDFGKGEKFRQEWHPFLGNGIFTTDGTLWHNSRQLIRPQFIKDRISDLDIFEEHVQILMKRLGREGDIDMLDYFFRYTLDAATHFLLGKSVESLTNPQTEFADSFYQAQRIQSIIARIGPLNWLVPRKYLGYYSSIKVINNFVEQYIDQALSLSPAELEKKTNHDEGYTFLHAIAAYTRDRTILRDQLVSILLAGRDTTACTLTWAIYELSMQPHITARLRQEIISQVGLERAPTYQDLKDMKYLTHILNETLRLYPVVPFNVRMALTDTTLPTGGGSDGRQPIGILKDTPIGYSTLVMQRREDLYPPQVSGFPPVEKFVPERWAGWTPKSWTYVPFNGGPRICIGQQFALTEMGYTLVRLFQRFEGVENRMRGKMPGLHADIVLQPAKEVRVAFV
;
A
#
# COMPACT_ATOMS: atom_id res chain seq x y z
N MET A 1 -26.10 19.00 54.12
CA MET A 1 -26.12 18.66 52.71
C MET A 1 -25.35 17.35 52.38
N LEU A 2 -24.16 17.14 52.93
CA LEU A 2 -23.37 15.92 52.76
C LEU A 2 -24.01 14.67 53.38
N GLU A 3 -24.74 14.77 54.53
CA GLU A 3 -25.43 13.63 55.17
C GLU A 3 -26.64 13.14 54.38
N PHE A 4 -27.29 13.98 53.58
CA PHE A 4 -28.41 13.56 52.69
C PHE A 4 -27.93 12.80 51.48
N ILE A 5 -26.65 12.92 51.06
CA ILE A 5 -26.09 12.25 49.89
C ILE A 5 -25.43 10.90 50.22
N ARG A 6 -25.08 10.70 51.50
CA ARG A 6 -24.38 9.50 51.99
C ARG A 6 -25.05 8.15 51.71
N PRO A 7 -26.40 7.97 51.74
CA PRO A 7 -27.04 6.72 51.35
C PRO A 7 -27.00 6.43 49.84
N TYR A 8 -26.78 7.45 49.00
CA TYR A 8 -26.74 7.31 47.54
C TYR A 8 -25.30 7.17 46.99
N LEU A 9 -24.28 7.24 47.86
CA LEU A 9 -22.88 6.98 47.52
C LEU A 9 -22.50 5.50 47.57
N THR A 10 -23.45 4.60 47.43
CA THR A 10 -23.15 3.18 47.26
C THR A 10 -22.68 2.92 45.83
N LEU A 11 -21.69 2.03 45.65
CA LEU A 11 -21.09 1.72 44.34
C LEU A 11 -22.12 1.52 43.22
N PRO A 12 -23.25 0.83 43.40
CA PRO A 12 -24.27 0.66 42.36
C PRO A 12 -24.89 1.98 41.88
N TYR A 13 -25.17 2.91 42.79
CA TYR A 13 -25.73 4.23 42.41
C TYR A 13 -24.74 5.09 41.69
N ILE A 14 -23.48 5.07 42.11
CA ILE A 14 -22.38 5.79 41.37
C ILE A 14 -22.25 5.25 39.95
N LEU A 15 -22.24 3.91 39.80
CA LEU A 15 -22.16 3.27 38.49
C LEU A 15 -23.38 3.58 37.61
N LEU A 16 -24.59 3.60 38.21
CA LEU A 16 -25.83 3.99 37.50
C LEU A 16 -25.78 5.44 37.01
N VAL A 17 -25.36 6.36 37.87
CA VAL A 17 -25.21 7.79 37.51
C VAL A 17 -24.17 7.95 36.41
N LEU A 18 -23.01 7.31 36.53
CA LEU A 18 -21.98 7.34 35.46
C LEU A 18 -22.52 6.73 34.16
N PHE A 19 -23.28 5.65 34.22
CA PHE A 19 -23.91 5.07 33.03
C PHE A 19 -24.90 6.04 32.36
N ILE A 20 -25.81 6.66 33.18
CA ILE A 20 -26.77 7.66 32.68
C ILE A 20 -26.01 8.86 32.03
N LEU A 21 -24.98 9.39 32.69
CA LEU A 21 -24.19 10.48 32.16
C LEU A 21 -23.50 10.08 30.85
N CYS A 22 -22.98 8.87 30.78
CA CYS A 22 -22.38 8.34 29.55
C CYS A 22 -23.42 8.26 28.41
N VAL A 23 -24.63 7.75 28.69
CA VAL A 23 -25.71 7.69 27.71
C VAL A 23 -26.12 9.09 27.24
N LEU A 24 -26.33 10.03 28.15
CA LEU A 24 -26.69 11.41 27.84
C LEU A 24 -25.60 12.11 27.03
N TYR A 25 -24.33 11.92 27.39
CA TYR A 25 -23.21 12.45 26.64
C TYR A 25 -23.14 11.88 25.21
N ASN A 26 -23.33 10.56 25.05
CA ASN A 26 -23.36 9.93 23.72
C ASN A 26 -24.54 10.43 22.88
N LEU A 27 -25.72 10.61 23.48
CA LEU A 27 -26.88 11.14 22.80
C LEU A 27 -26.65 12.59 22.34
N PHE A 28 -26.14 13.42 23.23
CA PHE A 28 -25.82 14.83 22.93
C PHE A 28 -24.79 14.92 21.80
N THR A 29 -23.68 14.18 21.90
CA THR A 29 -22.63 14.16 20.88
C THR A 29 -23.17 13.68 19.54
N THR A 30 -24.02 12.64 19.53
CA THR A 30 -24.65 12.12 18.32
C THR A 30 -25.55 13.15 17.64
N ILE A 31 -26.41 13.82 18.43
CA ILE A 31 -27.32 14.89 17.93
C ILE A 31 -26.48 16.05 17.37
N HIS A 32 -25.48 16.49 18.13
CA HIS A 32 -24.61 17.58 17.71
C HIS A 32 -23.85 17.24 16.42
N CYS A 33 -23.25 16.06 16.32
CA CYS A 33 -22.58 15.60 15.09
C CYS A 33 -23.55 15.51 13.90
N ASN A 34 -24.73 14.95 14.09
CA ASN A 34 -25.75 14.87 13.05
C ASN A 34 -26.17 16.24 12.55
N HIS A 35 -26.35 17.20 13.46
CA HIS A 35 -26.67 18.58 13.10
C HIS A 35 -25.54 19.25 12.29
N ARG A 36 -24.26 19.03 12.68
CA ARG A 36 -23.13 19.53 11.90
C ARG A 36 -23.05 18.89 10.53
N ILE A 37 -23.23 17.57 10.44
CA ILE A 37 -23.24 16.84 9.16
C ILE A 37 -24.34 17.36 8.25
N SER A 38 -25.56 17.56 8.75
CA SER A 38 -26.70 18.04 7.96
C SER A 38 -26.52 19.45 7.39
N LYS A 39 -25.62 20.26 7.98
CA LYS A 39 -25.25 21.56 7.42
C LYS A 39 -24.26 21.48 6.26
N LEU A 40 -23.49 20.39 6.18
CA LEU A 40 -22.50 20.15 5.14
C LEU A 40 -23.07 19.34 3.97
N GLY A 41 -24.00 18.42 4.25
CA GLY A 41 -24.58 17.53 3.28
C GLY A 41 -25.38 16.42 3.94
N TYR A 42 -25.54 15.32 3.23
CA TYR A 42 -26.21 14.12 3.76
C TYR A 42 -25.28 13.29 4.64
N ARG A 43 -25.85 12.39 5.39
CA ARG A 43 -25.10 11.31 6.04
C ARG A 43 -24.99 10.13 5.07
N ALA A 44 -23.82 9.48 5.06
CA ALA A 44 -23.65 8.21 4.34
C ALA A 44 -24.55 7.11 4.95
N PRO A 45 -24.95 6.08 4.19
CA PRO A 45 -25.66 4.92 4.76
C PRO A 45 -24.86 4.32 5.91
N VAL A 46 -25.49 4.16 7.05
CA VAL A 46 -24.83 3.70 8.28
C VAL A 46 -25.02 2.19 8.43
N ARG A 47 -23.94 1.47 8.65
CA ARG A 47 -24.03 0.09 9.10
C ARG A 47 -24.62 0.04 10.50
N THR A 48 -25.69 -0.73 10.66
CA THR A 48 -26.29 -0.96 11.98
C THR A 48 -25.32 -1.75 12.86
N THR A 49 -25.01 -1.22 14.04
CA THR A 49 -24.25 -1.90 15.08
C THR A 49 -25.22 -2.43 16.13
N TYR A 50 -24.99 -3.66 16.60
CA TYR A 50 -25.85 -4.32 17.60
C TYR A 50 -25.33 -4.16 19.03
N LEU A 51 -24.01 -3.91 19.15
CA LEU A 51 -23.35 -3.72 20.44
C LEU A 51 -22.87 -2.27 20.59
N PRO A 52 -22.84 -1.73 21.82
CA PRO A 52 -22.29 -0.41 22.08
C PRO A 52 -20.87 -0.27 21.51
N TYR A 53 -20.53 0.94 21.08
CA TYR A 53 -19.21 1.28 20.52
C TYR A 53 -18.78 0.44 19.30
N GLY A 54 -19.71 -0.29 18.65
CA GLY A 54 -19.40 -1.08 17.46
C GLY A 54 -18.48 -2.29 17.72
N VAL A 55 -18.53 -2.87 18.93
CA VAL A 55 -17.73 -4.05 19.31
C VAL A 55 -18.00 -5.24 18.38
N ASP A 56 -19.25 -5.40 17.91
CA ASP A 56 -19.63 -6.39 16.90
C ASP A 56 -18.91 -6.16 15.56
N MET A 57 -18.72 -4.91 15.18
CA MET A 57 -17.94 -4.58 13.97
C MET A 57 -16.45 -4.89 14.16
N LEU A 58 -15.88 -4.54 15.31
CA LEU A 58 -14.48 -4.85 15.60
C LEU A 58 -14.25 -6.37 15.56
N TYR A 59 -15.10 -7.16 16.21
CA TYR A 59 -15.03 -8.63 16.15
C TYR A 59 -15.08 -9.12 14.70
N ARG A 60 -15.98 -8.56 13.89
CA ARG A 60 -16.12 -8.93 12.49
C ARG A 60 -14.87 -8.58 11.68
N VAL A 61 -14.33 -7.37 11.84
CA VAL A 61 -13.08 -6.95 11.19
C VAL A 61 -11.95 -7.91 11.53
N LEU A 62 -11.77 -8.24 12.82
CA LEU A 62 -10.73 -9.19 13.25
C LEU A 62 -10.95 -10.59 12.67
N LYS A 63 -12.19 -11.08 12.67
CA LYS A 63 -12.53 -12.40 12.10
C LYS A 63 -12.19 -12.48 10.61
N PHE A 64 -12.56 -11.47 9.83
CA PHE A 64 -12.29 -11.44 8.39
C PHE A 64 -10.80 -11.23 8.11
N MET A 65 -10.12 -10.41 8.91
CA MET A 65 -8.67 -10.20 8.82
C MET A 65 -7.90 -11.51 9.06
N LEU A 66 -8.22 -12.24 10.13
CA LEU A 66 -7.56 -13.52 10.45
C LEU A 66 -7.87 -14.64 9.44
N ALA A 67 -8.94 -14.49 8.66
CA ALA A 67 -9.32 -15.42 7.60
C ALA A 67 -8.85 -14.99 6.21
N ASP A 68 -8.04 -13.92 6.10
CA ASP A 68 -7.59 -13.32 4.82
C ASP A 68 -8.74 -12.91 3.88
N LYS A 69 -9.85 -12.43 4.44
CA LYS A 69 -11.09 -12.06 3.74
C LYS A 69 -11.42 -10.57 3.82
N ASN A 70 -10.41 -9.72 3.86
CA ASN A 70 -10.62 -8.26 3.93
C ASN A 70 -11.37 -7.72 2.69
N TYR A 71 -11.10 -8.27 1.51
CA TYR A 71 -11.82 -7.90 0.28
C TYR A 71 -13.31 -8.19 0.40
N GLU A 72 -13.66 -9.40 0.83
CA GLU A 72 -15.06 -9.84 1.01
C GLU A 72 -15.78 -9.01 2.06
N LEU A 73 -15.09 -8.62 3.14
CA LEU A 73 -15.67 -7.72 4.14
C LEU A 73 -16.07 -6.37 3.53
N TRP A 74 -15.23 -5.78 2.70
CA TRP A 74 -15.53 -4.49 2.06
C TRP A 74 -16.68 -4.63 1.05
N VAL A 75 -16.68 -5.67 0.23
CA VAL A 75 -17.76 -5.96 -0.72
C VAL A 75 -19.08 -6.13 0.02
N GLU A 76 -19.10 -6.97 1.07
CA GLU A 76 -20.29 -7.18 1.91
C GLU A 76 -20.80 -5.88 2.55
N MET A 77 -19.91 -5.00 3.00
CA MET A 77 -20.29 -3.70 3.56
C MET A 77 -21.04 -2.85 2.54
N PHE A 78 -20.57 -2.80 1.30
CA PHE A 78 -21.23 -2.03 0.24
C PHE A 78 -22.55 -2.67 -0.20
N GLU A 79 -22.59 -3.98 -0.42
CA GLU A 79 -23.80 -4.71 -0.84
C GLU A 79 -24.93 -4.59 0.18
N LYS A 80 -24.62 -4.79 1.46
CA LYS A 80 -25.66 -4.80 2.52
C LYS A 80 -26.10 -3.41 2.96
N TYR A 81 -25.18 -2.45 2.98
CA TYR A 81 -25.43 -1.16 3.61
C TYR A 81 -25.30 0.03 2.66
N GLY A 82 -24.66 -0.15 1.50
CA GLY A 82 -24.40 0.93 0.54
C GLY A 82 -25.60 1.46 -0.24
N LYS A 83 -26.78 0.82 -0.12
CA LYS A 83 -28.01 1.21 -0.84
C LYS A 83 -27.82 1.34 -2.36
N GLY A 84 -27.03 0.43 -2.94
CA GLY A 84 -26.70 0.44 -4.36
C GLY A 84 -25.49 1.30 -4.74
N GLY A 85 -24.85 1.98 -3.78
CA GLY A 85 -23.59 2.70 -3.95
C GLY A 85 -22.43 2.02 -3.22
N PHE A 86 -21.25 2.56 -3.39
CA PHE A 86 -20.00 2.04 -2.80
C PHE A 86 -19.42 3.02 -1.77
N THR A 87 -20.30 3.57 -0.93
CA THR A 87 -19.92 4.40 0.22
C THR A 87 -20.81 4.05 1.41
N VAL A 88 -20.18 3.72 2.55
CA VAL A 88 -20.89 3.41 3.79
C VAL A 88 -20.20 4.06 4.98
N GLU A 89 -20.97 4.35 6.02
CA GLU A 89 -20.45 4.73 7.33
C GLU A 89 -20.40 3.49 8.22
N ALA A 90 -19.19 3.13 8.65
CA ALA A 90 -18.94 2.10 9.64
C ALA A 90 -18.54 2.73 10.97
N GLY A 91 -18.91 2.12 12.08
CA GLY A 91 -18.54 2.58 13.42
C GLY A 91 -17.82 1.49 14.20
N THR A 92 -16.64 1.80 14.71
CA THR A 92 -15.90 1.01 15.69
C THR A 92 -15.56 1.89 16.88
N GLY A 93 -16.59 2.52 17.47
CA GLY A 93 -16.43 3.57 18.49
C GLY A 93 -16.15 4.97 17.90
N GLU A 94 -15.66 5.05 16.68
CA GLU A 94 -15.48 6.28 15.91
C GLU A 94 -16.22 6.16 14.57
N ARG A 95 -16.64 7.30 14.02
CA ARG A 95 -17.21 7.38 12.69
C ARG A 95 -16.13 7.15 11.65
N VAL A 96 -16.26 6.15 10.80
CA VAL A 96 -15.36 5.83 9.69
C VAL A 96 -16.18 5.79 8.41
N ILE A 97 -15.73 6.46 7.37
CA ILE A 97 -16.32 6.35 6.02
C ILE A 97 -15.49 5.35 5.22
N LEU A 98 -16.15 4.39 4.58
CA LEU A 98 -15.54 3.48 3.62
C LEU A 98 -16.10 3.80 2.24
N THR A 99 -15.24 3.93 1.23
CA THR A 99 -15.66 4.23 -0.13
C THR A 99 -14.83 3.49 -1.19
N ALA A 100 -15.49 3.11 -2.29
CA ALA A 100 -14.89 2.65 -3.53
C ALA A 100 -15.48 3.41 -4.73
N GLU A 101 -15.98 4.63 -4.50
CA GLU A 101 -16.48 5.52 -5.54
C GLU A 101 -15.32 6.31 -6.17
N PRO A 102 -15.15 6.26 -7.51
CA PRO A 102 -14.09 7.00 -8.20
C PRO A 102 -14.11 8.50 -7.93
N GLU A 103 -15.31 9.11 -7.83
CA GLU A 103 -15.47 10.53 -7.56
C GLU A 103 -15.00 10.90 -6.15
N ASN A 104 -15.30 10.07 -5.15
CA ASN A 104 -14.82 10.27 -3.79
C ASN A 104 -13.30 10.09 -3.70
N ILE A 105 -12.75 9.07 -4.37
CA ILE A 105 -11.30 8.84 -4.43
C ILE A 105 -10.60 10.02 -5.11
N LYS A 106 -11.19 10.56 -6.19
CA LYS A 106 -10.70 11.77 -6.85
C LYS A 106 -10.72 12.98 -5.91
N ALA A 107 -11.79 13.13 -5.13
CA ALA A 107 -11.89 14.22 -4.14
C ALA A 107 -10.79 14.13 -3.09
N LEU A 108 -10.62 12.94 -2.48
CA LEU A 108 -9.61 12.67 -1.47
C LEU A 108 -8.18 12.90 -1.94
N LEU A 109 -7.89 12.57 -3.21
CA LEU A 109 -6.52 12.54 -3.72
C LEU A 109 -6.14 13.78 -4.53
N ALA A 110 -7.11 14.50 -5.10
CA ALA A 110 -6.86 15.59 -6.02
C ALA A 110 -7.72 16.83 -5.80
N THR A 111 -9.03 16.77 -6.04
CA THR A 111 -9.85 18.00 -6.12
C THR A 111 -10.07 18.69 -4.78
N GLN A 112 -10.06 17.93 -3.67
CA GLN A 112 -10.16 18.44 -2.30
C GLN A 112 -8.92 18.06 -1.48
N PHE A 113 -7.76 17.94 -2.13
CA PHE A 113 -6.51 17.49 -1.51
C PHE A 113 -6.14 18.24 -0.22
N LYS A 114 -6.47 19.53 -0.13
CA LYS A 114 -6.16 20.36 1.04
C LYS A 114 -7.00 19.99 2.27
N ASP A 115 -8.18 19.43 2.06
CA ASP A 115 -9.11 19.05 3.13
C ASP A 115 -8.79 17.68 3.72
N PHE A 116 -7.98 16.87 3.01
CA PHE A 116 -7.68 15.48 3.38
C PHE A 116 -6.18 15.21 3.44
N GLY A 117 -5.75 14.63 4.54
CA GLY A 117 -4.34 14.30 4.78
C GLY A 117 -4.17 12.99 5.50
N LYS A 118 -3.02 12.81 6.12
CA LYS A 118 -2.76 11.70 7.05
C LYS A 118 -3.30 12.00 8.43
N GLY A 119 -3.23 13.25 8.85
CA GLY A 119 -3.67 13.72 10.16
C GLY A 119 -2.71 13.35 11.28
N GLU A 120 -2.87 14.05 12.41
CA GLU A 120 -1.94 13.92 13.53
C GLU A 120 -2.00 12.53 14.20
N LYS A 121 -3.20 11.93 14.30
CA LYS A 121 -3.40 10.60 14.88
C LYS A 121 -2.64 9.53 14.11
N PHE A 122 -2.75 9.54 12.77
CA PHE A 122 -2.00 8.62 11.90
C PHE A 122 -0.50 8.86 12.04
N ARG A 123 -0.07 10.13 12.05
CA ARG A 123 1.35 10.48 12.22
C ARG A 123 1.92 9.92 13.51
N GLN A 124 1.25 10.14 14.66
CA GLN A 124 1.70 9.63 15.97
C GLN A 124 1.78 8.11 16.01
N GLU A 125 0.84 7.42 15.39
CA GLU A 125 0.81 5.95 15.34
C GLU A 125 1.96 5.35 14.52
N TRP A 126 2.30 5.98 13.39
CA TRP A 126 3.34 5.49 12.48
C TRP A 126 4.74 6.06 12.74
N HIS A 127 4.83 7.14 13.52
CA HIS A 127 6.09 7.82 13.82
C HIS A 127 7.18 6.91 14.41
N PRO A 128 6.89 5.95 15.31
CA PRO A 128 7.93 5.07 15.83
C PRO A 128 8.67 4.28 14.74
N PHE A 129 7.99 3.92 13.65
CA PHE A 129 8.54 3.15 12.56
C PHE A 129 9.08 4.03 11.41
N LEU A 130 8.30 5.01 10.95
CA LEU A 130 8.60 5.79 9.75
C LEU A 130 9.05 7.23 10.03
N GLY A 131 9.10 7.65 11.28
CA GLY A 131 9.46 9.01 11.66
C GLY A 131 8.56 10.06 10.99
N ASN A 132 9.14 11.19 10.62
CA ASN A 132 8.50 12.27 9.86
C ASN A 132 8.75 12.17 8.35
N GLY A 133 8.65 10.95 7.80
CA GLY A 133 8.85 10.70 6.37
C GLY A 133 7.65 11.11 5.51
N ILE A 134 7.78 10.87 4.21
CA ILE A 134 6.77 11.22 3.17
C ILE A 134 5.40 10.55 3.41
N PHE A 135 5.33 9.43 4.13
CA PHE A 135 4.08 8.70 4.36
C PHE A 135 3.30 9.18 5.58
N THR A 136 3.96 9.83 6.55
CA THR A 136 3.40 10.15 7.86
C THR A 136 3.00 11.60 8.03
N THR A 137 3.52 12.48 7.18
CA THR A 137 3.39 13.94 7.33
C THR A 137 2.40 14.56 6.35
N ASP A 138 1.95 15.77 6.69
CA ASP A 138 1.09 16.62 5.88
C ASP A 138 1.70 18.02 5.70
N GLY A 139 1.09 18.84 4.85
CA GLY A 139 1.45 20.24 4.64
C GLY A 139 2.92 20.41 4.23
N THR A 140 3.61 21.35 4.87
CA THR A 140 5.01 21.72 4.56
C THR A 140 5.99 20.56 4.80
N LEU A 141 5.81 19.77 5.86
CA LEU A 141 6.70 18.63 6.15
C LEU A 141 6.65 17.59 5.04
N TRP A 142 5.45 17.24 4.58
CA TRP A 142 5.28 16.34 3.44
C TRP A 142 5.85 16.94 2.15
N HIS A 143 5.61 18.22 1.90
CA HIS A 143 6.10 18.90 0.70
C HIS A 143 7.63 18.89 0.65
N ASN A 144 8.30 19.21 1.75
CA ASN A 144 9.76 19.18 1.86
C ASN A 144 10.33 17.78 1.65
N SER A 145 9.72 16.76 2.28
CA SER A 145 10.11 15.35 2.06
C SER A 145 9.98 14.97 0.59
N ARG A 146 8.87 15.36 -0.06
CA ARG A 146 8.66 15.07 -1.47
C ARG A 146 9.63 15.80 -2.40
N GLN A 147 9.94 17.06 -2.11
CA GLN A 147 10.94 17.83 -2.88
C GLN A 147 12.34 17.23 -2.77
N LEU A 148 12.72 16.77 -1.57
CA LEU A 148 14.03 16.14 -1.34
C LEU A 148 14.19 14.83 -2.12
N ILE A 149 13.12 14.02 -2.18
CA ILE A 149 13.15 12.68 -2.76
C ILE A 149 12.99 12.72 -4.30
N ARG A 150 12.12 13.60 -4.82
CA ARG A 150 11.67 13.58 -6.22
C ARG A 150 12.81 13.59 -7.26
N PRO A 151 13.91 14.35 -7.11
CA PRO A 151 15.01 14.36 -8.08
C PRO A 151 15.66 12.99 -8.29
N GLN A 152 15.52 12.06 -7.34
CA GLN A 152 16.14 10.74 -7.39
C GLN A 152 15.32 9.74 -8.23
N PHE A 153 14.09 10.10 -8.62
CA PHE A 153 13.18 9.27 -9.40
C PHE A 153 12.87 9.88 -10.78
N ILE A 154 13.79 10.68 -11.32
CA ILE A 154 13.70 11.20 -12.70
C ILE A 154 14.24 10.16 -13.70
N LYS A 155 13.88 10.33 -14.98
CA LYS A 155 14.19 9.39 -16.06
C LYS A 155 15.67 8.99 -16.12
N ASP A 156 16.59 9.95 -16.03
CA ASP A 156 18.02 9.69 -16.18
C ASP A 156 18.59 8.78 -15.10
N ARG A 157 17.99 8.78 -13.89
CA ARG A 157 18.37 7.88 -12.81
C ARG A 157 17.69 6.50 -12.89
N ILE A 158 16.49 6.46 -13.46
CA ILE A 158 15.72 5.22 -13.63
C ILE A 158 16.22 4.41 -14.83
N SER A 159 16.88 5.04 -15.78
CA SER A 159 17.42 4.39 -16.96
C SER A 159 18.72 3.60 -16.71
N ASP A 160 19.35 3.79 -15.55
CA ASP A 160 20.42 2.91 -15.08
C ASP A 160 19.82 1.60 -14.60
N LEU A 161 20.07 0.53 -15.36
CA LEU A 161 19.48 -0.80 -15.15
C LEU A 161 20.49 -1.79 -14.53
N ASP A 162 21.73 -1.37 -14.28
CA ASP A 162 22.82 -2.24 -13.84
C ASP A 162 22.52 -2.89 -12.49
N ILE A 163 21.92 -2.15 -11.57
CA ILE A 163 21.48 -2.68 -10.27
C ILE A 163 20.45 -3.81 -10.47
N PHE A 164 19.49 -3.64 -11.36
CA PHE A 164 18.50 -4.68 -11.63
C PHE A 164 19.14 -5.89 -12.30
N GLU A 165 20.08 -5.66 -13.25
CA GLU A 165 20.80 -6.75 -13.93
C GLU A 165 21.60 -7.58 -12.93
N GLU A 166 22.38 -6.95 -12.05
CA GLU A 166 23.17 -7.66 -11.05
C GLU A 166 22.29 -8.59 -10.20
N HIS A 167 21.22 -8.09 -9.64
CA HIS A 167 20.36 -8.87 -8.74
C HIS A 167 19.46 -9.88 -9.47
N VAL A 168 19.00 -9.58 -10.69
CA VAL A 168 18.21 -10.55 -11.46
C VAL A 168 19.07 -11.74 -11.94
N GLN A 169 20.36 -11.52 -12.23
CA GLN A 169 21.27 -12.63 -12.55
C GLN A 169 21.45 -13.58 -11.37
N ILE A 170 21.58 -13.04 -10.15
CA ILE A 170 21.62 -13.85 -8.93
C ILE A 170 20.30 -14.61 -8.74
N LEU A 171 19.16 -13.94 -8.92
CA LEU A 171 17.84 -14.55 -8.86
C LEU A 171 17.72 -15.70 -9.86
N MET A 172 17.97 -15.47 -11.15
CA MET A 172 17.88 -16.50 -12.19
C MET A 172 18.77 -17.71 -11.94
N LYS A 173 19.97 -17.48 -11.38
CA LYS A 173 20.89 -18.59 -11.01
C LYS A 173 20.32 -19.44 -9.88
N ARG A 174 19.56 -18.85 -8.95
CA ARG A 174 18.87 -19.58 -7.89
C ARG A 174 17.67 -20.34 -8.42
N LEU A 175 16.81 -19.67 -9.20
CA LEU A 175 15.61 -20.27 -9.79
C LEU A 175 15.93 -21.48 -10.68
N GLY A 176 17.04 -21.45 -11.43
CA GLY A 176 17.46 -22.55 -12.31
C GLY A 176 17.98 -23.79 -11.61
N ARG A 177 18.15 -23.77 -10.28
CA ARG A 177 18.65 -24.90 -9.47
C ARG A 177 17.58 -25.63 -8.68
N GLU A 178 16.45 -24.98 -8.47
CA GLU A 178 15.39 -25.44 -7.60
C GLU A 178 14.15 -25.73 -8.44
N GLY A 179 13.52 -26.90 -8.29
CA GLY A 179 12.40 -27.32 -9.14
C GLY A 179 11.03 -26.86 -8.66
N ASP A 180 10.87 -26.46 -7.40
CA ASP A 180 9.59 -26.02 -6.80
C ASP A 180 9.87 -24.87 -5.83
N ILE A 181 9.50 -23.66 -6.22
CA ILE A 181 9.97 -22.42 -5.61
C ILE A 181 8.80 -21.58 -5.14
N ASP A 182 8.92 -20.97 -3.95
CA ASP A 182 8.01 -19.91 -3.50
C ASP A 182 8.47 -18.55 -4.03
N MET A 183 7.79 -18.03 -5.04
CA MET A 183 8.14 -16.75 -5.68
C MET A 183 8.02 -15.55 -4.78
N LEU A 184 7.12 -15.58 -3.77
CA LEU A 184 6.95 -14.46 -2.86
C LEU A 184 8.23 -14.24 -2.03
N ASP A 185 8.81 -15.31 -1.48
CA ASP A 185 10.05 -15.24 -0.71
C ASP A 185 11.22 -14.75 -1.58
N TYR A 186 11.39 -15.32 -2.78
CA TYR A 186 12.45 -14.91 -3.69
C TYR A 186 12.33 -13.46 -4.16
N PHE A 187 11.14 -12.99 -4.46
CA PHE A 187 10.95 -11.60 -4.85
C PHE A 187 11.12 -10.61 -3.68
N PHE A 188 10.74 -10.98 -2.46
CA PHE A 188 11.06 -10.14 -1.29
C PHE A 188 12.57 -9.96 -1.07
N ARG A 189 13.36 -11.01 -1.31
CA ARG A 189 14.82 -10.94 -1.23
C ARG A 189 15.41 -10.14 -2.39
N TYR A 190 14.95 -10.41 -3.60
CA TYR A 190 15.37 -9.68 -4.79
C TYR A 190 15.16 -8.17 -4.66
N THR A 191 13.95 -7.77 -4.34
CA THR A 191 13.61 -6.34 -4.21
C THR A 191 14.27 -5.69 -3.00
N LEU A 192 14.55 -6.43 -1.92
CA LEU A 192 15.32 -5.93 -0.79
C LEU A 192 16.77 -5.68 -1.19
N ASP A 193 17.38 -6.59 -1.91
CA ASP A 193 18.76 -6.47 -2.39
C ASP A 193 18.89 -5.30 -3.37
N ALA A 194 17.98 -5.19 -4.35
CA ALA A 194 17.94 -4.09 -5.29
C ALA A 194 17.69 -2.72 -4.60
N ALA A 195 16.73 -2.66 -3.68
CA ALA A 195 16.41 -1.42 -2.96
C ALA A 195 17.57 -0.96 -2.06
N THR A 196 18.21 -1.85 -1.32
CA THR A 196 19.36 -1.48 -0.48
C THR A 196 20.57 -1.07 -1.33
N HIS A 197 20.81 -1.73 -2.45
CA HIS A 197 21.85 -1.32 -3.39
C HIS A 197 21.59 0.08 -3.95
N PHE A 198 20.40 0.36 -4.45
CA PHE A 198 20.00 1.69 -4.95
C PHE A 198 20.11 2.78 -3.87
N LEU A 199 19.64 2.49 -2.66
CA LEU A 199 19.58 3.48 -1.60
C LEU A 199 20.94 3.74 -0.94
N LEU A 200 21.72 2.68 -0.71
CA LEU A 200 22.89 2.70 0.16
C LEU A 200 24.20 2.40 -0.60
N GLY A 201 24.12 1.96 -1.86
CA GLY A 201 25.27 1.54 -2.66
C GLY A 201 25.79 0.16 -2.32
N LYS A 202 25.05 -0.60 -1.47
CA LYS A 202 25.43 -1.96 -1.08
C LYS A 202 24.19 -2.79 -0.79
N SER A 203 24.13 -3.99 -1.38
CA SER A 203 23.09 -4.97 -1.10
C SER A 203 23.27 -5.62 0.28
N VAL A 204 22.15 -6.06 0.89
CA VAL A 204 22.16 -6.93 2.08
C VAL A 204 22.36 -8.40 1.72
N GLU A 205 22.46 -8.74 0.42
CA GLU A 205 22.73 -10.07 -0.10
C GLU A 205 21.72 -11.15 0.35
N SER A 206 20.46 -10.76 0.54
CA SER A 206 19.42 -11.66 1.06
C SER A 206 19.07 -12.80 0.10
N LEU A 207 19.32 -12.65 -1.21
CA LEU A 207 19.20 -13.74 -2.19
C LEU A 207 20.23 -14.85 -1.95
N THR A 208 21.42 -14.51 -1.46
CA THR A 208 22.50 -15.47 -1.21
C THR A 208 22.56 -15.93 0.22
N ASN A 209 22.21 -15.05 1.17
CA ASN A 209 22.15 -15.29 2.59
C ASN A 209 20.74 -15.03 3.14
N PRO A 210 19.86 -16.05 3.18
CA PRO A 210 18.44 -15.86 3.52
C PRO A 210 18.17 -15.37 4.94
N GLN A 211 19.07 -15.65 5.89
CA GLN A 211 18.88 -15.30 7.31
C GLN A 211 19.61 -13.99 7.62
N THR A 212 19.00 -12.87 7.28
CA THR A 212 19.50 -11.55 7.66
C THR A 212 18.63 -10.97 8.76
N GLU A 213 19.25 -10.60 9.89
CA GLU A 213 18.57 -9.97 11.03
C GLU A 213 17.78 -8.72 10.59
N PHE A 214 18.28 -8.00 9.59
CA PHE A 214 17.61 -6.85 9.02
C PHE A 214 16.29 -7.20 8.32
N ALA A 215 16.28 -8.23 7.46
CA ALA A 215 15.07 -8.64 6.72
C ALA A 215 13.98 -9.13 7.67
N ASP A 216 14.34 -9.93 8.67
CA ASP A 216 13.43 -10.46 9.68
C ASP A 216 12.83 -9.33 10.53
N SER A 217 13.69 -8.41 10.99
CA SER A 217 13.27 -7.25 11.77
C SER A 217 12.35 -6.33 10.99
N PHE A 218 12.64 -6.13 9.69
CA PHE A 218 11.82 -5.31 8.82
C PHE A 218 10.41 -5.91 8.62
N TYR A 219 10.34 -7.21 8.36
CA TYR A 219 9.07 -7.94 8.26
C TYR A 219 8.27 -7.89 9.56
N GLN A 220 8.93 -8.13 10.71
CA GLN A 220 8.27 -8.12 12.02
C GLN A 220 7.73 -6.74 12.39
N ALA A 221 8.50 -5.67 12.17
CA ALA A 221 8.04 -4.30 12.43
C ALA A 221 6.80 -3.96 11.62
N GLN A 222 6.77 -4.31 10.32
CA GLN A 222 5.63 -4.09 9.44
C GLN A 222 4.38 -4.86 9.89
N ARG A 223 4.53 -6.15 10.20
CA ARG A 223 3.44 -7.01 10.65
C ARG A 223 2.77 -6.44 11.91
N ILE A 224 3.58 -6.03 12.89
CA ILE A 224 3.04 -5.45 14.14
C ILE A 224 2.38 -4.09 13.86
N GLN A 225 3.00 -3.25 13.02
CA GLN A 225 2.43 -1.97 12.63
C GLN A 225 1.10 -2.13 11.91
N SER A 226 0.95 -3.14 11.07
CA SER A 226 -0.31 -3.47 10.39
C SER A 226 -1.42 -3.82 11.39
N ILE A 227 -1.10 -4.60 12.42
CA ILE A 227 -2.06 -4.91 13.51
C ILE A 227 -2.46 -3.64 14.27
N ILE A 228 -1.49 -2.80 14.64
CA ILE A 228 -1.72 -1.54 15.35
C ILE A 228 -2.69 -0.65 14.55
N ALA A 229 -2.43 -0.47 13.26
CA ALA A 229 -3.24 0.37 12.39
C ALA A 229 -4.69 -0.10 12.23
N ARG A 230 -4.94 -1.41 12.32
CA ARG A 230 -6.27 -2.00 12.11
C ARG A 230 -7.15 -2.05 13.34
N ILE A 231 -6.54 -2.18 14.52
CA ILE A 231 -7.28 -2.23 15.79
C ILE A 231 -7.84 -0.83 16.15
N GLY A 232 -7.33 0.22 15.52
CA GLY A 232 -7.82 1.59 15.68
C GLY A 232 -7.76 2.08 17.13
N PRO A 233 -8.88 2.53 17.73
CA PRO A 233 -8.88 3.06 19.09
C PRO A 233 -8.34 2.13 20.18
N LEU A 234 -8.34 0.82 19.92
CA LEU A 234 -7.85 -0.21 20.85
C LEU A 234 -6.36 -0.55 20.65
N ASN A 235 -5.63 0.19 19.84
CA ASN A 235 -4.22 -0.07 19.52
C ASN A 235 -3.29 -0.07 20.75
N TRP A 236 -3.72 0.56 21.84
CA TRP A 236 -3.01 0.54 23.12
C TRP A 236 -2.98 -0.86 23.79
N LEU A 237 -3.90 -1.77 23.40
CA LEU A 237 -3.91 -3.18 23.87
C LEU A 237 -2.79 -4.01 23.22
N VAL A 238 -2.19 -3.56 22.13
CA VAL A 238 -1.10 -4.30 21.45
C VAL A 238 0.17 -4.24 22.31
N PRO A 239 0.66 -5.38 22.81
CA PRO A 239 1.82 -5.41 23.69
C PRO A 239 3.12 -5.25 22.87
N ARG A 240 3.33 -4.06 22.27
CA ARG A 240 4.40 -3.74 21.32
C ARG A 240 5.79 -4.19 21.77
N LYS A 241 6.10 -3.98 23.08
CA LYS A 241 7.39 -4.35 23.66
C LYS A 241 7.60 -5.88 23.64
N TYR A 242 6.58 -6.65 24.04
CA TYR A 242 6.67 -8.11 24.12
C TYR A 242 6.64 -8.76 22.74
N LEU A 243 6.04 -8.12 21.74
CA LEU A 243 6.05 -8.59 20.37
C LEU A 243 7.35 -8.26 19.61
N GLY A 244 8.32 -7.60 20.25
CA GLY A 244 9.58 -7.26 19.62
C GLY A 244 9.54 -6.05 18.67
N TYR A 245 8.47 -5.23 18.70
CA TYR A 245 8.31 -4.11 17.79
C TYR A 245 9.45 -3.09 17.87
N TYR A 246 9.79 -2.66 19.09
CA TYR A 246 10.85 -1.66 19.28
C TYR A 246 12.26 -2.23 19.06
N SER A 247 12.49 -3.51 19.35
CA SER A 247 13.77 -4.16 19.03
C SER A 247 13.97 -4.27 17.52
N SER A 248 12.95 -4.63 16.78
CA SER A 248 12.99 -4.68 15.31
C SER A 248 13.27 -3.31 14.69
N ILE A 249 12.58 -2.26 15.17
CA ILE A 249 12.85 -0.89 14.73
C ILE A 249 14.29 -0.46 15.05
N LYS A 250 14.82 -0.85 16.22
CA LYS A 250 16.21 -0.56 16.59
C LYS A 250 17.21 -1.20 15.64
N VAL A 251 17.00 -2.47 15.25
CA VAL A 251 17.85 -3.15 14.26
C VAL A 251 17.81 -2.42 12.92
N ILE A 252 16.60 -2.05 12.43
CA ILE A 252 16.43 -1.32 11.18
C ILE A 252 17.18 0.03 11.23
N ASN A 253 16.99 0.80 12.31
CA ASN A 253 17.63 2.09 12.45
C ASN A 253 19.16 1.97 12.54
N ASN A 254 19.67 1.06 13.35
CA ASN A 254 21.12 0.82 13.47
C ASN A 254 21.75 0.46 12.12
N PHE A 255 21.06 -0.36 11.32
CA PHE A 255 21.53 -0.71 9.99
C PHE A 255 21.61 0.51 9.07
N VAL A 256 20.57 1.34 9.03
CA VAL A 256 20.53 2.53 8.17
C VAL A 256 21.53 3.60 8.66
N GLU A 257 21.67 3.78 9.97
CA GLU A 257 22.56 4.79 10.57
C GLU A 257 24.04 4.58 10.23
N GLN A 258 24.50 3.34 10.07
CA GLN A 258 25.88 3.06 9.64
C GLN A 258 26.21 3.70 8.29
N TYR A 259 25.28 3.66 7.34
CA TYR A 259 25.46 4.27 6.02
C TYR A 259 25.32 5.79 6.09
N ILE A 260 24.43 6.29 6.94
CA ILE A 260 24.29 7.75 7.19
C ILE A 260 25.59 8.29 7.76
N ASP A 261 26.24 7.61 8.71
CA ASP A 261 27.54 8.02 9.25
C ASP A 261 28.61 8.10 8.17
N GLN A 262 28.66 7.11 7.28
CA GLN A 262 29.60 7.10 6.16
C GLN A 262 29.32 8.26 5.20
N ALA A 263 28.05 8.50 4.84
CA ALA A 263 27.70 9.61 3.94
C ALA A 263 27.99 10.98 4.59
N LEU A 264 27.73 11.13 5.90
CA LEU A 264 27.99 12.38 6.62
C LEU A 264 29.48 12.61 6.92
N SER A 265 30.35 11.61 6.81
CA SER A 265 31.80 11.79 6.90
C SER A 265 32.38 12.45 5.65
N LEU A 266 31.68 12.38 4.52
CA LEU A 266 32.08 13.04 3.28
C LEU A 266 31.84 14.57 3.36
N SER A 267 32.75 15.34 2.79
CA SER A 267 32.56 16.79 2.60
C SER A 267 31.47 17.09 1.59
N PRO A 268 30.84 18.26 1.61
CA PRO A 268 29.87 18.68 0.59
C PRO A 268 30.41 18.56 -0.85
N ALA A 269 31.68 18.90 -1.07
CA ALA A 269 32.30 18.81 -2.40
C ALA A 269 32.46 17.35 -2.88
N GLU A 270 32.78 16.42 -1.95
CA GLU A 270 32.86 14.99 -2.27
C GLU A 270 31.48 14.40 -2.57
N LEU A 271 30.45 14.81 -1.82
CA LEU A 271 29.07 14.41 -2.09
C LEU A 271 28.59 14.94 -3.45
N GLU A 272 28.86 16.19 -3.77
CA GLU A 272 28.52 16.80 -5.07
C GLU A 272 29.21 16.07 -6.23
N LYS A 273 30.49 15.73 -6.07
CA LYS A 273 31.23 14.94 -7.07
C LYS A 273 30.60 13.58 -7.29
N LYS A 274 30.24 12.86 -6.23
CA LYS A 274 29.54 11.56 -6.31
C LYS A 274 28.14 11.67 -6.92
N THR A 275 27.47 12.81 -6.77
CA THR A 275 26.12 13.03 -7.31
C THR A 275 26.15 13.40 -8.80
N ASN A 276 27.20 14.02 -9.27
CA ASN A 276 27.34 14.48 -10.65
C ASN A 276 28.05 13.48 -11.57
N HIS A 277 28.79 12.52 -11.02
CA HIS A 277 29.43 11.43 -11.76
C HIS A 277 28.71 10.12 -11.47
N ASP A 278 28.40 9.33 -12.50
CA ASP A 278 27.64 8.08 -12.38
C ASP A 278 28.37 7.00 -11.56
N GLU A 279 29.68 7.10 -11.37
CA GLU A 279 30.44 6.16 -10.54
C GLU A 279 30.20 6.41 -9.04
N GLY A 280 29.49 5.44 -8.39
CA GLY A 280 29.25 5.43 -6.96
C GLY A 280 28.11 6.34 -6.48
N TYR A 281 27.22 6.74 -7.38
CA TYR A 281 25.97 7.40 -7.00
C TYR A 281 25.13 6.52 -6.10
N THR A 282 24.54 7.10 -5.05
CA THR A 282 23.50 6.47 -4.25
C THR A 282 22.42 7.48 -3.91
N PHE A 283 21.21 7.01 -3.68
CA PHE A 283 20.11 7.84 -3.19
C PHE A 283 20.52 8.60 -1.90
N LEU A 284 21.20 7.91 -0.95
CA LEU A 284 21.64 8.52 0.31
C LEU A 284 22.64 9.65 0.06
N HIS A 285 23.64 9.50 -0.82
CA HIS A 285 24.60 10.57 -1.13
C HIS A 285 23.87 11.79 -1.69
N ALA A 286 22.89 11.57 -2.57
CA ALA A 286 22.13 12.65 -3.17
C ALA A 286 21.29 13.43 -2.14
N ILE A 287 20.59 12.77 -1.23
CA ILE A 287 19.81 13.48 -0.20
C ILE A 287 20.71 14.10 0.88
N ALA A 288 21.88 13.49 1.19
CA ALA A 288 22.84 14.02 2.14
C ALA A 288 23.55 15.30 1.62
N ALA A 289 23.59 15.52 0.31
CA ALA A 289 24.05 16.77 -0.28
C ALA A 289 23.10 17.96 0.02
N TYR A 290 21.82 17.69 0.21
CA TYR A 290 20.81 18.72 0.52
C TYR A 290 20.57 18.92 2.02
N THR A 291 20.72 17.87 2.84
CA THR A 291 20.52 17.96 4.30
C THR A 291 21.50 17.08 5.04
N ARG A 292 22.02 17.61 6.16
CA ARG A 292 22.93 16.89 7.09
C ARG A 292 22.19 16.40 8.33
N ASP A 293 20.87 16.56 8.39
CA ASP A 293 20.04 16.11 9.51
C ASP A 293 19.86 14.58 9.45
N ARG A 294 20.47 13.88 10.40
CA ARG A 294 20.43 12.42 10.55
C ARG A 294 19.00 11.88 10.62
N THR A 295 18.12 12.59 11.34
CA THR A 295 16.74 12.15 11.53
C THR A 295 15.99 12.20 10.20
N ILE A 296 16.14 13.29 9.44
CA ILE A 296 15.53 13.42 8.12
C ILE A 296 16.07 12.31 7.18
N LEU A 297 17.38 12.11 7.13
CA LEU A 297 17.97 11.08 6.26
C LEU A 297 17.43 9.69 6.60
N ARG A 298 17.43 9.31 7.89
CA ARG A 298 16.88 8.03 8.37
C ARG A 298 15.41 7.85 8.00
N ASP A 299 14.57 8.84 8.28
CA ASP A 299 13.13 8.77 8.05
C ASP A 299 12.80 8.60 6.56
N GLN A 300 13.54 9.27 5.67
CA GLN A 300 13.37 9.10 4.23
C GLN A 300 13.86 7.71 3.77
N LEU A 301 15.03 7.25 4.23
CA LEU A 301 15.56 5.95 3.83
C LEU A 301 14.64 4.80 4.25
N VAL A 302 14.17 4.78 5.51
CA VAL A 302 13.23 3.74 5.98
C VAL A 302 11.91 3.80 5.22
N SER A 303 11.41 5.01 4.90
CA SER A 303 10.19 5.18 4.10
C SER A 303 10.35 4.62 2.68
N ILE A 304 11.48 4.87 2.02
CA ILE A 304 11.70 4.38 0.65
C ILE A 304 11.98 2.88 0.62
N LEU A 305 12.69 2.32 1.62
CA LEU A 305 12.86 0.88 1.79
C LEU A 305 11.50 0.16 1.89
N LEU A 306 10.60 0.68 2.73
CA LEU A 306 9.24 0.15 2.83
C LEU A 306 8.52 0.17 1.48
N ALA A 307 8.62 1.28 0.75
CA ALA A 307 7.92 1.45 -0.51
C ALA A 307 8.47 0.56 -1.63
N GLY A 308 9.80 0.43 -1.75
CA GLY A 308 10.45 -0.23 -2.88
C GLY A 308 10.47 -1.75 -2.76
N ARG A 309 10.55 -2.29 -1.56
CA ARG A 309 10.65 -3.73 -1.35
C ARG A 309 9.35 -4.46 -1.63
N ASP A 310 8.33 -4.22 -0.82
CA ASP A 310 7.15 -5.08 -0.75
C ASP A 310 6.21 -4.91 -1.93
N THR A 311 6.07 -3.69 -2.43
CA THR A 311 5.12 -3.40 -3.52
C THR A 311 5.55 -4.05 -4.83
N THR A 312 6.81 -3.96 -5.17
CA THR A 312 7.38 -4.60 -6.37
C THR A 312 7.37 -6.12 -6.26
N ALA A 313 7.80 -6.67 -5.11
CA ALA A 313 7.80 -8.11 -4.85
C ALA A 313 6.41 -8.72 -4.99
N CYS A 314 5.39 -8.12 -4.37
CA CYS A 314 4.02 -8.60 -4.45
C CYS A 314 3.45 -8.50 -5.87
N THR A 315 3.71 -7.41 -6.61
CA THR A 315 3.26 -7.27 -7.99
C THR A 315 3.88 -8.33 -8.90
N LEU A 316 5.20 -8.55 -8.79
CA LEU A 316 5.90 -9.61 -9.53
C LEU A 316 5.36 -11.00 -9.17
N THR A 317 5.08 -11.26 -7.90
CA THR A 317 4.51 -12.55 -7.46
C THR A 317 3.14 -12.80 -8.08
N TRP A 318 2.26 -11.79 -8.08
CA TRP A 318 0.95 -11.90 -8.73
C TRP A 318 1.07 -12.06 -10.24
N ALA A 319 2.01 -11.35 -10.88
CA ALA A 319 2.25 -11.52 -12.32
C ALA A 319 2.71 -12.94 -12.64
N ILE A 320 3.67 -13.49 -11.91
CA ILE A 320 4.14 -14.89 -12.12
C ILE A 320 3.05 -15.90 -11.80
N TYR A 321 2.23 -15.66 -10.77
CA TYR A 321 1.06 -16.51 -10.50
C TYR A 321 0.13 -16.60 -11.71
N GLU A 322 -0.28 -15.47 -12.28
CA GLU A 322 -1.18 -15.43 -13.44
C GLU A 322 -0.52 -16.01 -14.72
N LEU A 323 0.75 -15.70 -14.94
CA LEU A 323 1.50 -16.26 -16.06
C LEU A 323 1.66 -17.78 -15.94
N SER A 324 1.82 -18.32 -14.74
CA SER A 324 1.90 -19.78 -14.52
C SER A 324 0.55 -20.48 -14.73
N MET A 325 -0.55 -19.78 -14.57
CA MET A 325 -1.90 -20.30 -14.81
C MET A 325 -2.30 -20.22 -16.29
N GLN A 326 -1.65 -19.39 -17.08
CA GLN A 326 -2.04 -19.07 -18.46
C GLN A 326 -0.84 -19.14 -19.43
N PRO A 327 -0.39 -20.36 -19.81
CA PRO A 327 0.80 -20.54 -20.66
C PRO A 327 0.76 -19.79 -22.01
N HIS A 328 -0.42 -19.56 -22.57
CA HIS A 328 -0.56 -18.81 -23.82
C HIS A 328 -0.20 -17.33 -23.67
N ILE A 329 -0.46 -16.72 -22.50
CA ILE A 329 -0.06 -15.35 -22.21
C ILE A 329 1.47 -15.27 -22.03
N THR A 330 2.05 -16.24 -21.35
CA THR A 330 3.51 -16.37 -21.17
C THR A 330 4.22 -16.54 -22.53
N ALA A 331 3.71 -17.41 -23.40
CA ALA A 331 4.25 -17.61 -24.73
C ALA A 331 4.21 -16.31 -25.58
N ARG A 332 3.10 -15.56 -25.51
CA ARG A 332 2.95 -14.30 -26.22
C ARG A 332 3.91 -13.22 -25.67
N LEU A 333 4.08 -13.12 -24.34
CA LEU A 333 5.09 -12.24 -23.74
C LEU A 333 6.48 -12.59 -24.25
N ARG A 334 6.84 -13.87 -24.25
CA ARG A 334 8.14 -14.32 -24.73
C ARG A 334 8.37 -14.02 -26.22
N GLN A 335 7.33 -14.12 -27.05
CA GLN A 335 7.40 -13.70 -28.46
C GLN A 335 7.69 -12.20 -28.60
N GLU A 336 7.05 -11.34 -27.82
CA GLU A 336 7.33 -9.91 -27.81
C GLU A 336 8.79 -9.64 -27.39
N ILE A 337 9.28 -10.31 -26.33
CA ILE A 337 10.66 -10.20 -25.87
C ILE A 337 11.65 -10.59 -26.97
N ILE A 338 11.44 -11.75 -27.61
CA ILE A 338 12.32 -12.23 -28.69
C ILE A 338 12.33 -11.25 -29.85
N SER A 339 11.19 -10.70 -30.24
CA SER A 339 11.09 -9.78 -31.37
C SER A 339 11.69 -8.41 -31.11
N GLN A 340 11.65 -7.90 -29.87
CA GLN A 340 12.10 -6.54 -29.51
C GLN A 340 13.56 -6.52 -29.01
N VAL A 341 13.96 -7.53 -28.24
CA VAL A 341 15.26 -7.56 -27.55
C VAL A 341 16.13 -8.73 -27.97
N GLY A 342 15.52 -9.87 -28.29
CA GLY A 342 16.23 -11.15 -28.45
C GLY A 342 16.45 -11.86 -27.10
N LEU A 343 17.17 -12.98 -27.12
CA LEU A 343 17.40 -13.80 -25.91
C LEU A 343 18.72 -13.47 -25.20
N GLU A 344 19.67 -12.87 -25.88
CA GLU A 344 21.04 -12.68 -25.37
C GLU A 344 21.26 -11.28 -24.75
N ARG A 345 20.76 -10.28 -25.39
CA ARG A 345 20.98 -8.88 -24.98
C ARG A 345 20.08 -8.49 -23.79
N ALA A 346 20.63 -7.83 -22.80
CA ALA A 346 19.82 -7.19 -21.75
C ALA A 346 18.92 -6.09 -22.34
N PRO A 347 17.67 -5.93 -21.87
CA PRO A 347 16.78 -4.88 -22.35
C PRO A 347 17.28 -3.51 -21.91
N THR A 348 17.15 -2.52 -22.77
CA THR A 348 17.33 -1.10 -22.43
C THR A 348 16.03 -0.54 -21.83
N TYR A 349 16.12 0.63 -21.22
CA TYR A 349 14.94 1.37 -20.76
C TYR A 349 13.94 1.64 -21.90
N GLN A 350 14.44 1.93 -23.13
CA GLN A 350 13.58 2.15 -24.28
C GLN A 350 12.87 0.89 -24.73
N ASP A 351 13.56 -0.26 -24.76
CA ASP A 351 12.93 -1.54 -25.07
C ASP A 351 11.72 -1.82 -24.16
N LEU A 352 11.90 -1.59 -22.84
CA LEU A 352 10.80 -1.79 -21.87
C LEU A 352 9.61 -0.85 -22.14
N LYS A 353 9.84 0.35 -22.63
CA LYS A 353 8.78 1.30 -23.01
C LYS A 353 8.04 0.90 -24.29
N ASP A 354 8.74 0.28 -25.21
CA ASP A 354 8.19 -0.12 -26.52
C ASP A 354 7.42 -1.45 -26.45
N MET A 355 7.65 -2.26 -25.39
CA MET A 355 6.92 -3.52 -25.14
C MET A 355 5.50 -3.27 -24.65
N LYS A 356 4.55 -3.28 -25.56
CA LYS A 356 3.14 -3.01 -25.25
C LYS A 356 2.48 -4.15 -24.47
N TYR A 357 2.77 -5.40 -24.82
CA TYR A 357 2.15 -6.54 -24.17
C TYR A 357 2.68 -6.74 -22.75
N LEU A 358 3.96 -6.51 -22.52
CA LEU A 358 4.55 -6.42 -21.17
C LEU A 358 3.80 -5.38 -20.33
N THR A 359 3.57 -4.18 -20.88
CA THR A 359 2.82 -3.11 -20.22
C THR A 359 1.39 -3.54 -19.91
N HIS A 360 0.71 -4.26 -20.84
CA HIS A 360 -0.64 -4.78 -20.63
C HIS A 360 -0.68 -5.80 -19.48
N ILE A 361 0.31 -6.69 -19.38
CA ILE A 361 0.44 -7.66 -18.29
C ILE A 361 0.60 -6.96 -16.95
N LEU A 362 1.50 -5.97 -16.84
CA LEU A 362 1.70 -5.22 -15.61
C LEU A 362 0.45 -4.42 -15.21
N ASN A 363 -0.21 -3.78 -16.18
CA ASN A 363 -1.45 -3.06 -15.92
C ASN A 363 -2.57 -3.97 -15.44
N GLU A 364 -2.72 -5.16 -16.06
CA GLU A 364 -3.75 -6.13 -15.66
C GLU A 364 -3.46 -6.72 -14.28
N THR A 365 -2.18 -6.99 -13.98
CA THR A 365 -1.76 -7.40 -12.64
C THR A 365 -2.14 -6.34 -11.60
N LEU A 366 -1.78 -5.09 -11.84
CA LEU A 366 -2.09 -3.98 -10.93
C LEU A 366 -3.58 -3.63 -10.86
N ARG A 367 -4.37 -3.99 -11.88
CA ARG A 367 -5.83 -3.85 -11.87
C ARG A 367 -6.47 -4.88 -10.92
N LEU A 368 -6.12 -6.15 -11.09
CA LEU A 368 -6.66 -7.23 -10.27
C LEU A 368 -6.06 -7.25 -8.86
N TYR A 369 -4.78 -6.94 -8.75
CA TYR A 369 -4.02 -7.03 -7.50
C TYR A 369 -3.31 -5.69 -7.20
N PRO A 370 -4.07 -4.58 -7.02
CA PRO A 370 -3.43 -3.32 -6.63
C PRO A 370 -2.74 -3.50 -5.29
N VAL A 371 -1.42 -3.35 -5.27
CA VAL A 371 -0.62 -3.71 -4.09
C VAL A 371 -0.84 -2.82 -2.88
N VAL A 372 -1.47 -1.64 -3.04
CA VAL A 372 -2.03 -0.87 -1.94
C VAL A 372 -3.56 -0.94 -2.02
N PRO A 373 -4.18 -2.05 -1.55
CA PRO A 373 -5.59 -2.35 -1.80
C PRO A 373 -6.55 -1.46 -1.04
N PHE A 374 -6.12 -1.00 0.14
CA PHE A 374 -6.86 -0.13 1.04
C PHE A 374 -5.94 1.01 1.50
N ASN A 375 -6.45 2.22 1.54
CA ASN A 375 -5.71 3.36 2.05
C ASN A 375 -6.65 4.27 2.85
N VAL A 376 -6.08 5.17 3.64
CA VAL A 376 -6.85 6.06 4.51
C VAL A 376 -6.41 7.51 4.34
N ARG A 377 -7.38 8.41 4.45
CA ARG A 377 -7.18 9.84 4.66
C ARG A 377 -8.02 10.29 5.85
N MET A 378 -7.50 11.27 6.57
CA MET A 378 -8.21 11.97 7.64
C MET A 378 -8.74 13.28 7.07
N ALA A 379 -9.97 13.64 7.41
CA ALA A 379 -10.45 15.00 7.15
C ALA A 379 -9.71 15.98 8.07
N LEU A 380 -9.00 16.93 7.49
CA LEU A 380 -8.25 17.94 8.24
C LEU A 380 -9.13 19.13 8.67
N THR A 381 -10.30 19.25 8.06
CA THR A 381 -11.31 20.26 8.32
C THR A 381 -12.70 19.68 8.10
N ASP A 382 -13.76 20.39 8.49
CA ASP A 382 -15.14 20.06 8.11
C ASP A 382 -15.28 20.27 6.58
N THR A 383 -15.73 19.25 5.86
CA THR A 383 -15.77 19.23 4.39
C THR A 383 -16.86 18.28 3.88
N THR A 384 -16.81 17.94 2.60
CA THR A 384 -17.76 17.01 1.97
C THR A 384 -17.03 15.97 1.10
N LEU A 385 -17.71 14.86 0.81
CA LEU A 385 -17.39 14.01 -0.33
C LEU A 385 -18.50 14.08 -1.37
N PRO A 386 -18.16 13.98 -2.67
CA PRO A 386 -19.13 14.25 -3.76
C PRO A 386 -20.37 13.36 -3.76
N THR A 387 -20.24 12.09 -3.34
CA THR A 387 -21.30 11.09 -3.47
C THR A 387 -21.33 10.13 -2.28
N GLY A 388 -22.44 9.42 -2.10
CA GLY A 388 -22.68 8.45 -1.04
C GLY A 388 -23.86 8.81 -0.13
N GLY A 389 -24.47 10.00 -0.28
CA GLY A 389 -25.58 10.47 0.53
C GLY A 389 -26.93 10.42 -0.18
N GLY A 390 -27.98 10.80 0.56
CA GLY A 390 -29.35 10.80 0.04
C GLY A 390 -29.99 9.43 -0.03
N SER A 391 -31.18 9.36 -0.63
CA SER A 391 -31.92 8.09 -0.80
C SER A 391 -31.36 7.24 -1.94
N ASP A 392 -30.72 7.87 -2.90
CA ASP A 392 -30.16 7.28 -4.12
C ASP A 392 -28.63 7.05 -4.04
N GLY A 393 -27.99 7.39 -2.92
CA GLY A 393 -26.55 7.27 -2.71
C GLY A 393 -25.69 8.22 -3.56
N ARG A 394 -26.28 9.21 -4.24
CA ARG A 394 -25.58 10.10 -5.20
C ARG A 394 -25.37 11.52 -4.71
N GLN A 395 -25.95 11.85 -3.56
CA GLN A 395 -25.83 13.18 -2.99
C GLN A 395 -24.52 13.33 -2.20
N PRO A 396 -23.99 14.56 -2.08
CA PRO A 396 -22.81 14.82 -1.26
C PRO A 396 -23.01 14.42 0.19
N ILE A 397 -21.96 13.89 0.82
CA ILE A 397 -21.96 13.56 2.25
C ILE A 397 -21.12 14.55 3.05
N GLY A 398 -21.65 14.96 4.21
CA GLY A 398 -20.94 15.82 5.15
C GLY A 398 -19.88 15.03 5.93
N ILE A 399 -18.68 15.55 5.98
CA ILE A 399 -17.52 14.97 6.66
C ILE A 399 -17.02 15.94 7.72
N LEU A 400 -16.99 15.52 8.97
CA LEU A 400 -16.44 16.33 10.05
C LEU A 400 -14.92 16.14 10.13
N LYS A 401 -14.25 17.17 10.60
CA LYS A 401 -12.82 17.10 10.92
C LYS A 401 -12.50 15.84 11.75
N ASP A 402 -11.31 15.29 11.55
CA ASP A 402 -10.78 14.08 12.17
C ASP A 402 -11.57 12.78 11.86
N THR A 403 -12.51 12.82 10.90
CA THR A 403 -13.16 11.60 10.39
C THR A 403 -12.18 10.84 9.48
N PRO A 404 -11.87 9.57 9.76
CA PRO A 404 -11.11 8.72 8.84
C PRO A 404 -11.97 8.27 7.67
N ILE A 405 -11.41 8.38 6.47
CA ILE A 405 -12.02 7.91 5.23
C ILE A 405 -11.11 6.82 4.64
N GLY A 406 -11.55 5.57 4.73
CA GLY A 406 -10.94 4.46 4.04
C GLY A 406 -11.43 4.38 2.59
N TYR A 407 -10.53 4.18 1.65
CA TYR A 407 -10.89 3.91 0.26
C TYR A 407 -10.19 2.66 -0.25
N SER A 408 -10.87 1.95 -1.17
CA SER A 408 -10.36 0.70 -1.73
C SER A 408 -10.21 0.79 -3.24
N THR A 409 -8.96 0.71 -3.70
CA THR A 409 -8.64 0.53 -5.12
C THR A 409 -8.95 -0.91 -5.55
N LEU A 410 -8.76 -1.89 -4.66
CA LEU A 410 -9.04 -3.31 -4.94
C LEU A 410 -10.52 -3.57 -5.25
N VAL A 411 -11.43 -3.00 -4.45
CA VAL A 411 -12.87 -3.10 -4.72
C VAL A 411 -13.23 -2.30 -5.96
N MET A 412 -12.78 -1.04 -6.05
CA MET A 412 -13.12 -0.17 -7.18
C MET A 412 -12.72 -0.78 -8.53
N GLN A 413 -11.49 -1.28 -8.65
CA GLN A 413 -10.96 -1.81 -9.91
C GLN A 413 -11.53 -3.18 -10.31
N ARG A 414 -12.41 -3.76 -9.49
CA ARG A 414 -13.14 -5.01 -9.77
C ARG A 414 -14.66 -4.79 -9.91
N ARG A 415 -15.12 -3.54 -9.92
CA ARG A 415 -16.55 -3.20 -10.12
C ARG A 415 -16.94 -3.34 -11.59
N GLU A 416 -17.93 -4.17 -11.87
CA GLU A 416 -18.43 -4.41 -13.23
C GLU A 416 -19.00 -3.14 -13.87
N ASP A 417 -19.67 -2.27 -13.10
CA ASP A 417 -20.30 -1.04 -13.61
C ASP A 417 -19.29 0.01 -14.10
N LEU A 418 -18.01 -0.16 -13.82
CA LEU A 418 -16.93 0.71 -14.31
C LEU A 418 -16.31 0.24 -15.63
N TYR A 419 -16.74 -0.91 -16.17
CA TYR A 419 -16.23 -1.51 -17.39
C TYR A 419 -17.29 -1.57 -18.48
N PRO A 420 -16.92 -1.75 -19.74
CA PRO A 420 -17.86 -2.04 -20.81
C PRO A 420 -18.67 -3.30 -20.50
N PRO A 421 -19.97 -3.36 -20.86
CA PRO A 421 -20.80 -4.53 -20.62
C PRO A 421 -20.23 -5.79 -21.28
N GLN A 422 -20.33 -6.94 -20.62
CA GLN A 422 -19.87 -8.24 -21.16
C GLN A 422 -20.57 -8.63 -22.45
N VAL A 423 -21.83 -8.19 -22.65
CA VAL A 423 -22.59 -8.41 -23.90
C VAL A 423 -21.92 -7.80 -25.14
N SER A 424 -20.99 -6.86 -24.96
CA SER A 424 -20.18 -6.29 -26.05
C SER A 424 -18.93 -7.12 -26.38
N GLY A 425 -18.77 -8.32 -25.78
CA GLY A 425 -17.57 -9.14 -25.92
C GLY A 425 -16.39 -8.70 -25.03
N PHE A 426 -16.63 -7.75 -24.10
CA PHE A 426 -15.59 -7.34 -23.15
C PHE A 426 -15.34 -8.45 -22.13
N PRO A 427 -14.05 -8.75 -21.79
CA PRO A 427 -13.74 -9.83 -20.87
C PRO A 427 -14.29 -9.58 -19.46
N PRO A 428 -14.70 -10.64 -18.72
CA PRO A 428 -15.13 -10.52 -17.33
C PRO A 428 -14.09 -9.80 -16.46
N VAL A 429 -14.57 -8.98 -15.52
CA VAL A 429 -13.69 -8.10 -14.70
C VAL A 429 -12.79 -8.91 -13.75
N GLU A 430 -13.21 -10.10 -13.34
CA GLU A 430 -12.48 -10.99 -12.43
C GLU A 430 -11.37 -11.78 -13.14
N LYS A 431 -11.38 -11.82 -14.49
CA LYS A 431 -10.40 -12.58 -15.27
C LYS A 431 -9.17 -11.73 -15.56
N PHE A 432 -8.02 -12.38 -15.48
CA PHE A 432 -6.76 -11.81 -15.93
C PHE A 432 -6.67 -11.91 -17.45
N VAL A 433 -6.86 -10.81 -18.14
CA VAL A 433 -6.86 -10.72 -19.62
C VAL A 433 -6.11 -9.47 -20.05
N PRO A 434 -4.78 -9.55 -20.27
CA PRO A 434 -3.96 -8.42 -20.71
C PRO A 434 -4.45 -7.78 -22.01
N GLU A 435 -5.10 -8.54 -22.89
CA GLU A 435 -5.65 -8.09 -24.16
C GLU A 435 -6.70 -7.00 -24.04
N ARG A 436 -7.36 -6.87 -22.86
CA ARG A 436 -8.30 -5.76 -22.63
C ARG A 436 -7.69 -4.39 -22.83
N TRP A 437 -6.40 -4.26 -22.56
CA TRP A 437 -5.67 -2.99 -22.67
C TRP A 437 -5.31 -2.60 -24.12
N ALA A 438 -5.48 -3.50 -25.09
CA ALA A 438 -5.18 -3.22 -26.49
C ALA A 438 -6.20 -2.27 -27.16
N GLY A 439 -7.46 -2.31 -26.73
CA GLY A 439 -8.54 -1.51 -27.33
C GLY A 439 -9.40 -0.75 -26.32
N TRP A 440 -8.99 -0.73 -25.05
CA TRP A 440 -9.73 -0.08 -24.00
C TRP A 440 -8.83 0.76 -23.11
N THR A 441 -9.34 1.93 -22.72
CA THR A 441 -8.70 2.81 -21.74
C THR A 441 -9.69 3.05 -20.60
N PRO A 442 -9.28 2.84 -19.33
CA PRO A 442 -10.12 3.13 -18.18
C PRO A 442 -10.58 4.58 -18.18
N LYS A 443 -11.82 4.82 -17.73
CA LYS A 443 -12.24 6.18 -17.41
C LYS A 443 -11.32 6.76 -16.34
N SER A 444 -11.09 8.06 -16.41
CA SER A 444 -10.25 8.75 -15.41
C SER A 444 -10.73 8.42 -13.99
N TRP A 445 -9.79 8.10 -13.10
CA TRP A 445 -10.00 7.73 -11.70
C TRP A 445 -10.63 6.35 -11.43
N THR A 446 -10.94 5.55 -12.46
CA THR A 446 -11.39 4.17 -12.26
C THR A 446 -10.24 3.15 -12.21
N TYR A 447 -9.02 3.58 -12.52
CA TYR A 447 -7.77 2.81 -12.43
C TYR A 447 -6.68 3.69 -11.84
N VAL A 448 -6.29 3.44 -10.58
CA VAL A 448 -5.35 4.28 -9.83
C VAL A 448 -4.40 3.43 -8.96
N PRO A 449 -3.67 2.48 -9.56
CA PRO A 449 -2.80 1.55 -8.81
C PRO A 449 -1.64 2.26 -8.08
N PHE A 450 -1.26 3.44 -8.53
CA PHE A 450 -0.20 4.28 -7.94
C PHE A 450 -0.75 5.51 -7.22
N ASN A 451 -2.02 5.47 -6.78
CA ASN A 451 -2.74 6.64 -6.31
C ASN A 451 -2.86 7.72 -7.39
N GLY A 452 -3.15 8.95 -7.00
CA GLY A 452 -3.32 10.08 -7.90
C GLY A 452 -3.12 11.41 -7.18
N GLY A 453 -3.23 12.50 -7.95
CA GLY A 453 -3.08 13.86 -7.43
C GLY A 453 -1.67 14.15 -6.89
N PRO A 454 -1.53 15.16 -6.00
CA PRO A 454 -0.21 15.57 -5.49
C PRO A 454 0.56 14.46 -4.76
N ARG A 455 -0.12 13.46 -4.19
CA ARG A 455 0.48 12.30 -3.50
C ARG A 455 0.57 11.04 -4.37
N ILE A 456 0.56 11.18 -5.69
CA ILE A 456 0.85 10.07 -6.62
C ILE A 456 2.21 9.45 -6.28
N CYS A 457 2.33 8.14 -6.46
CA CYS A 457 3.57 7.42 -6.20
C CYS A 457 4.77 8.06 -6.93
N ILE A 458 5.78 8.44 -6.16
CA ILE A 458 6.97 9.11 -6.68
C ILE A 458 7.87 8.12 -7.42
N GLY A 459 7.87 6.83 -6.98
CA GLY A 459 8.63 5.74 -7.56
C GLY A 459 7.91 4.96 -8.66
N GLN A 460 6.78 5.45 -9.21
CA GLN A 460 5.98 4.71 -10.19
C GLN A 460 6.80 4.21 -11.38
N GLN A 461 7.61 5.09 -11.99
CA GLN A 461 8.42 4.70 -13.16
C GLN A 461 9.54 3.74 -12.78
N PHE A 462 10.17 3.93 -11.61
CA PHE A 462 11.18 3.01 -11.07
C PHE A 462 10.59 1.60 -10.90
N ALA A 463 9.45 1.48 -10.21
CA ALA A 463 8.78 0.20 -9.98
C ALA A 463 8.37 -0.49 -11.29
N LEU A 464 7.78 0.25 -12.24
CA LEU A 464 7.41 -0.31 -13.55
C LEU A 464 8.64 -0.77 -14.35
N THR A 465 9.76 -0.04 -14.27
CA THR A 465 11.02 -0.40 -14.92
C THR A 465 11.60 -1.67 -14.27
N GLU A 466 11.70 -1.72 -12.95
CA GLU A 466 12.18 -2.89 -12.21
C GLU A 466 11.36 -4.15 -12.52
N MET A 467 10.01 -4.04 -12.44
CA MET A 467 9.13 -5.16 -12.76
C MET A 467 9.24 -5.61 -14.21
N GLY A 468 9.25 -4.66 -15.15
CA GLY A 468 9.40 -4.96 -16.57
C GLY A 468 10.74 -5.61 -16.88
N TYR A 469 11.83 -5.06 -16.34
CA TYR A 469 13.16 -5.62 -16.50
C TYR A 469 13.25 -7.07 -15.99
N THR A 470 12.76 -7.29 -14.79
CA THR A 470 12.75 -8.61 -14.16
C THR A 470 11.99 -9.63 -14.99
N LEU A 471 10.77 -9.31 -15.46
CA LEU A 471 9.98 -10.21 -16.29
C LEU A 471 10.66 -10.49 -17.63
N VAL A 472 11.25 -9.48 -18.29
CA VAL A 472 11.98 -9.69 -19.55
C VAL A 472 13.16 -10.62 -19.34
N ARG A 473 14.00 -10.39 -18.32
CA ARG A 473 15.16 -11.26 -18.06
C ARG A 473 14.77 -12.69 -17.69
N LEU A 474 13.70 -12.86 -16.90
CA LEU A 474 13.19 -14.19 -16.56
C LEU A 474 12.76 -14.95 -17.84
N PHE A 475 11.97 -14.32 -18.72
CA PHE A 475 11.44 -14.98 -19.93
C PHE A 475 12.40 -14.93 -21.14
N GLN A 476 13.54 -14.25 -21.04
CA GLN A 476 14.69 -14.52 -21.92
C GLN A 476 15.36 -15.86 -21.53
N ARG A 477 15.54 -16.11 -20.22
CA ARG A 477 16.24 -17.27 -19.69
C ARG A 477 15.40 -18.54 -19.72
N PHE A 478 14.12 -18.44 -19.36
CA PHE A 478 13.19 -19.56 -19.21
C PHE A 478 12.13 -19.50 -20.31
N GLU A 479 11.73 -20.68 -20.82
CA GLU A 479 10.71 -20.77 -21.88
C GLU A 479 9.29 -20.57 -21.32
N GLY A 480 9.08 -20.94 -20.05
CA GLY A 480 7.80 -20.87 -19.41
C GLY A 480 7.90 -20.95 -17.88
N VAL A 481 6.75 -20.92 -17.26
CA VAL A 481 6.57 -21.10 -15.83
C VAL A 481 5.36 -21.99 -15.57
N GLU A 482 5.54 -23.05 -14.79
CA GLU A 482 4.52 -24.02 -14.44
C GLU A 482 3.99 -23.79 -13.02
N ASN A 483 2.68 -23.81 -12.86
CA ASN A 483 2.04 -23.73 -11.55
C ASN A 483 2.21 -25.03 -10.76
N ARG A 484 2.73 -24.94 -9.53
CA ARG A 484 2.93 -26.06 -8.61
C ARG A 484 1.96 -26.06 -7.42
N MET A 485 0.96 -25.18 -7.43
CA MET A 485 -0.01 -25.04 -6.32
C MET A 485 -1.12 -26.11 -6.33
N ARG A 486 -1.14 -27.02 -7.30
CA ARG A 486 -2.08 -28.16 -7.41
C ARG A 486 -3.54 -27.71 -7.37
N GLY A 487 -3.89 -26.66 -8.12
CA GLY A 487 -5.25 -26.12 -8.22
C GLY A 487 -5.71 -25.29 -7.02
N LYS A 488 -4.85 -25.04 -6.03
CA LYS A 488 -5.16 -24.15 -4.91
C LYS A 488 -4.95 -22.70 -5.31
N MET A 489 -5.91 -21.82 -4.98
CA MET A 489 -5.72 -20.38 -5.11
C MET A 489 -4.93 -19.84 -3.89
N PRO A 490 -4.04 -18.87 -4.09
CA PRO A 490 -3.23 -18.33 -2.99
C PRO A 490 -4.06 -17.54 -1.97
N GLY A 491 -5.25 -17.02 -2.34
CA GLY A 491 -6.02 -16.09 -1.51
C GLY A 491 -5.41 -14.68 -1.48
N LEU A 492 -6.12 -13.74 -0.87
CA LEU A 492 -5.74 -12.32 -0.81
C LEU A 492 -5.41 -11.93 0.62
N HIS A 493 -4.14 -11.89 0.99
CA HIS A 493 -3.72 -11.37 2.29
C HIS A 493 -3.41 -9.87 2.17
N ALA A 494 -4.24 -9.07 2.82
CA ALA A 494 -4.08 -7.61 2.79
C ALA A 494 -3.57 -7.11 4.14
N ASP A 495 -2.28 -6.86 4.23
CA ASP A 495 -1.66 -6.11 5.33
C ASP A 495 -1.43 -4.64 4.94
N ILE A 496 -0.22 -4.13 4.98
CA ILE A 496 0.13 -2.83 4.40
C ILE A 496 0.01 -2.92 2.88
N VAL A 497 0.42 -4.06 2.33
CA VAL A 497 0.33 -4.42 0.91
C VAL A 497 -0.56 -5.65 0.71
N LEU A 498 -1.03 -5.82 -0.53
CA LEU A 498 -1.77 -7.00 -0.98
C LEU A 498 -0.80 -8.06 -1.46
N GLN A 499 -0.66 -9.13 -0.71
CA GLN A 499 0.17 -10.28 -1.05
C GLN A 499 -0.67 -11.55 -1.13
N PRO A 500 -0.16 -12.61 -1.76
CA PRO A 500 -0.75 -13.93 -1.64
C PRO A 500 -0.82 -14.38 -0.18
N ALA A 501 -1.98 -14.94 0.24
CA ALA A 501 -2.15 -15.47 1.60
C ALA A 501 -1.43 -16.81 1.81
N LYS A 502 -1.00 -17.44 0.72
CA LYS A 502 -0.22 -18.67 0.71
C LYS A 502 0.92 -18.54 -0.29
N GLU A 503 1.92 -19.41 -0.13
CA GLU A 503 3.06 -19.50 -1.04
C GLU A 503 2.61 -19.64 -2.51
N VAL A 504 3.26 -18.90 -3.39
CA VAL A 504 3.07 -19.03 -4.85
C VAL A 504 4.17 -19.93 -5.38
N ARG A 505 3.88 -21.24 -5.38
CA ARG A 505 4.83 -22.26 -5.84
C ARG A 505 4.77 -22.45 -7.35
N VAL A 506 5.93 -22.33 -7.96
CA VAL A 506 6.10 -22.50 -9.42
C VAL A 506 7.42 -23.23 -9.73
N ALA A 507 7.54 -23.71 -10.96
CA ALA A 507 8.79 -24.18 -11.56
C ALA A 507 9.00 -23.46 -12.89
N PHE A 508 10.20 -22.94 -13.11
CA PHE A 508 10.59 -22.36 -14.40
C PHE A 508 11.12 -23.49 -15.31
N VAL A 509 10.75 -23.45 -16.59
CA VAL A 509 11.09 -24.44 -17.60
C VAL A 509 11.74 -23.79 -18.82
#